data_51a57b68dcb9923022237e2941c71d8f
#
_entry.id   51a57b68dcb9923022237e2941c71d8f
#
_cell.length_a   1.000
_cell.length_b   1.000
_cell.length_c   1.000
_cell.angle_alpha   90.00
_cell.angle_beta   90.00
_cell.angle_gamma   90.00
#
_symmetry.space_group_name_H-M   'P 1'
#
loop_
_entity.id
_entity.type
_entity.pdbx_description
1 polymer ?
#
loop_
_entity_poly.entity_id
_entity_poly.type
_entity_poly.pdbx_seq_one_letter_code
_entity_poly.pdbx_strand_id
1 'polypeptide(L)'
;MEAELRTDGPESTGPNPGNRLIIASFREGILSCITEGGIPVQLNYEGDGSSLVGNIYAARVKRIALNIAAAFLDIGADTNVFYSLQQRTPTVWCDGKQHDRLREGDEILVKIRKDAHKTKFPAAVSGFAEASDPELLETASHRKAPVLLKRAEPYWSFLANHLSWEGGYEILTDLPRVFEALTGKQPPEEGAWRKDLPAHLRKERPAARTRNGRFPVRFYADPVLPLKSLYSLETAVSSATDRRVWLKSGGYLVIDPVEAMTVIDVNTGKTDKKGSKDDIIRLTDREAAEEAMRQLRLRNLSGIILIDFIDMKEEADREALMRLLRERAKNDPNGTEIVDITKLNLVEIVRRKKGRTLAEQLGSRKL
;
A
#
# COMPACT_ATOMS: atom_id res chain seq x y z
N MET A 1 -13.57 12.74 -56.86
CA MET A 1 -14.03 13.46 -55.67
C MET A 1 -13.81 12.50 -54.52
N GLU A 2 -12.56 12.47 -54.08
CA GLU A 2 -12.05 11.56 -53.05
C GLU A 2 -12.31 12.16 -51.68
N ALA A 3 -12.98 11.43 -50.83
CA ALA A 3 -13.21 11.81 -49.45
C ALA A 3 -12.00 11.33 -48.61
N GLU A 4 -11.21 12.29 -48.14
CA GLU A 4 -10.12 12.05 -47.17
C GLU A 4 -10.71 11.53 -45.87
N LEU A 5 -10.34 10.30 -45.53
CA LEU A 5 -10.50 9.70 -44.21
C LEU A 5 -9.48 10.37 -43.27
N ARG A 6 -9.95 11.29 -42.43
CA ARG A 6 -9.17 11.76 -41.26
C ARG A 6 -9.01 10.59 -40.26
N THR A 7 -7.82 10.11 -40.11
CA THR A 7 -7.41 9.25 -39.00
C THR A 7 -7.23 10.11 -37.77
N ASP A 8 -8.25 10.17 -36.92
CA ASP A 8 -8.11 10.73 -35.59
C ASP A 8 -7.19 9.80 -34.79
N GLY A 9 -5.99 10.32 -34.48
CA GLY A 9 -5.07 9.69 -33.53
C GLY A 9 -5.69 9.66 -32.13
N PRO A 10 -5.19 8.81 -31.21
CA PRO A 10 -5.79 8.67 -29.89
C PRO A 10 -5.76 10.02 -29.15
N GLU A 11 -6.93 10.57 -28.88
CA GLU A 11 -7.11 11.72 -27.99
C GLU A 11 -6.39 11.44 -26.68
N SER A 12 -5.51 12.34 -26.27
CA SER A 12 -4.87 12.32 -24.95
C SER A 12 -5.98 12.49 -23.90
N THR A 13 -6.49 11.38 -23.42
CA THR A 13 -7.43 11.38 -22.30
C THR A 13 -6.76 11.99 -21.09
N GLY A 14 -7.21 13.19 -20.71
CA GLY A 14 -6.87 13.80 -19.42
C GLY A 14 -7.19 12.82 -18.27
N PRO A 15 -6.68 13.05 -17.06
CA PRO A 15 -6.86 12.12 -15.95
C PRO A 15 -8.36 11.84 -15.75
N ASN A 16 -8.71 10.55 -15.67
CA ASN A 16 -10.07 10.13 -15.37
C ASN A 16 -10.52 10.83 -14.06
N PRO A 17 -11.60 11.64 -14.08
CA PRO A 17 -11.97 12.51 -12.97
C PRO A 17 -12.25 11.76 -11.65
N GLY A 18 -12.33 10.43 -11.70
CA GLY A 18 -12.52 9.57 -10.52
C GLY A 18 -11.24 8.94 -9.97
N ASN A 19 -10.11 9.04 -10.68
CA ASN A 19 -8.85 8.42 -10.26
C ASN A 19 -7.97 9.42 -9.53
N ARG A 20 -7.71 9.17 -8.24
CA ARG A 20 -6.95 10.08 -7.38
C ARG A 20 -6.04 9.34 -6.42
N LEU A 21 -4.89 9.96 -6.14
CA LEU A 21 -4.11 9.69 -4.95
C LEU A 21 -4.36 10.84 -3.96
N ILE A 22 -5.08 10.56 -2.90
CA ILE A 22 -5.39 11.52 -1.84
C ILE A 22 -4.42 11.28 -0.70
N ILE A 23 -3.65 12.30 -0.33
CA ILE A 23 -2.69 12.27 0.78
C ILE A 23 -3.14 13.29 1.80
N ALA A 24 -3.75 12.84 2.87
CA ALA A 24 -4.42 13.71 3.83
C ALA A 24 -3.88 13.55 5.25
N SER A 25 -4.01 14.63 6.02
CA SER A 25 -3.86 14.59 7.48
C SER A 25 -4.93 13.68 8.07
N PHE A 26 -4.51 12.70 8.87
CA PHE A 26 -5.42 11.74 9.49
C PHE A 26 -4.87 11.31 10.85
N ARG A 27 -5.65 11.52 11.93
CA ARG A 27 -5.18 11.31 13.31
C ARG A 27 -3.84 12.05 13.52
N GLU A 28 -2.83 11.37 14.06
CA GLU A 28 -1.48 11.91 14.29
C GLU A 28 -0.50 11.57 13.14
N GLY A 29 -1.01 11.24 11.95
CA GLY A 29 -0.21 10.80 10.81
C GLY A 29 -0.76 11.21 9.46
N ILE A 30 -0.37 10.47 8.45
CA ILE A 30 -0.77 10.66 7.05
C ILE A 30 -1.54 9.43 6.59
N LEU A 31 -2.70 9.65 5.98
CA LEU A 31 -3.44 8.63 5.26
C LEU A 31 -3.29 8.86 3.76
N SER A 32 -2.82 7.83 3.05
CA SER A 32 -2.84 7.79 1.59
C SER A 32 -4.00 6.92 1.13
N CYS A 33 -4.84 7.47 0.26
CA CYS A 33 -5.98 6.77 -0.32
C CYS A 33 -5.90 6.83 -1.85
N ILE A 34 -5.90 5.67 -2.49
CA ILE A 34 -6.07 5.56 -3.93
C ILE A 34 -7.54 5.33 -4.22
N THR A 35 -8.11 6.15 -5.13
CA THR A 35 -9.45 5.95 -5.65
C THR A 35 -9.41 5.63 -7.14
N GLU A 36 -10.25 4.69 -7.58
CA GLU A 36 -10.49 4.37 -8.98
C GLU A 36 -12.00 4.56 -9.24
N GLY A 37 -12.34 5.41 -10.21
CA GLY A 37 -13.75 5.80 -10.43
C GLY A 37 -14.43 6.46 -9.22
N GLY A 38 -13.65 7.10 -8.33
CA GLY A 38 -14.13 7.69 -7.08
C GLY A 38 -14.28 6.71 -5.91
N ILE A 39 -14.01 5.42 -6.12
CA ILE A 39 -14.13 4.38 -5.09
C ILE A 39 -12.75 4.11 -4.47
N PRO A 40 -12.59 4.12 -3.13
CA PRO A 40 -11.35 3.74 -2.48
C PRO A 40 -10.96 2.29 -2.78
N VAL A 41 -9.75 2.09 -3.32
CA VAL A 41 -9.20 0.77 -3.65
C VAL A 41 -7.94 0.42 -2.88
N GLN A 42 -7.29 1.40 -2.27
CA GLN A 42 -6.12 1.18 -1.42
C GLN A 42 -6.04 2.26 -0.34
N LEU A 43 -5.81 1.83 0.88
CA LEU A 43 -5.55 2.70 2.02
C LEU A 43 -4.20 2.34 2.64
N ASN A 44 -3.45 3.36 3.05
CA ASN A 44 -2.23 3.20 3.80
C ASN A 44 -2.10 4.32 4.82
N TYR A 45 -1.86 3.96 6.07
CA TYR A 45 -1.68 4.91 7.17
C TYR A 45 -0.24 4.90 7.66
N GLU A 46 0.35 6.07 7.75
CA GLU A 46 1.68 6.31 8.28
C GLU A 46 1.56 7.21 9.53
N GLY A 47 1.57 6.59 10.70
CA GLY A 47 1.67 7.30 11.98
C GLY A 47 3.12 7.70 12.29
N ASP A 48 3.30 8.61 13.22
CA ASP A 48 4.62 9.05 13.66
C ASP A 48 5.40 7.87 14.27
N GLY A 49 6.54 7.50 13.67
CA GLY A 49 7.42 6.43 14.16
C GLY A 49 6.90 4.99 14.01
N SER A 50 5.86 4.77 13.23
CA SER A 50 5.14 3.48 13.19
C SER A 50 5.89 2.33 12.52
N SER A 51 6.88 2.58 11.66
CA SER A 51 7.65 1.55 10.95
C SER A 51 9.13 1.93 10.83
N LEU A 52 9.99 0.94 11.04
CA LEU A 52 11.43 1.07 10.81
C LEU A 52 11.83 0.58 9.41
N VAL A 53 10.93 -0.08 8.68
CA VAL A 53 11.22 -0.70 7.39
C VAL A 53 11.71 0.31 6.38
N GLY A 54 12.85 0.01 5.75
CA GLY A 54 13.50 0.88 4.77
C GLY A 54 14.51 1.85 5.36
N ASN A 55 14.49 2.10 6.69
CA ASN A 55 15.50 2.91 7.33
C ASN A 55 16.88 2.24 7.25
N ILE A 56 17.91 3.06 7.08
CA ILE A 56 19.32 2.63 7.01
C ILE A 56 20.04 3.15 8.25
N TYR A 57 20.74 2.26 8.92
CA TYR A 57 21.49 2.54 10.14
C TYR A 57 22.94 2.11 10.03
N ALA A 58 23.84 2.84 10.66
CA ALA A 58 25.06 2.27 11.19
C ALA A 58 24.68 1.59 12.50
N ALA A 59 24.72 0.27 12.52
CA ALA A 59 24.30 -0.56 13.66
C ALA A 59 25.50 -1.22 14.33
N ARG A 60 25.42 -1.39 15.65
CA ARG A 60 26.46 -2.10 16.40
C ARG A 60 26.02 -3.53 16.71
N VAL A 61 26.90 -4.50 16.48
CA VAL A 61 26.69 -5.89 16.86
C VAL A 61 26.74 -6.02 18.38
N LYS A 62 25.60 -6.33 18.98
CA LYS A 62 25.44 -6.43 20.43
C LYS A 62 25.71 -7.86 20.94
N ARG A 63 25.27 -8.85 20.18
CA ARG A 63 25.39 -10.26 20.50
C ARG A 63 25.35 -11.13 19.26
N ILE A 64 26.16 -12.21 19.28
CA ILE A 64 26.12 -13.26 18.23
C ILE A 64 25.55 -14.54 18.85
N ALA A 65 24.56 -15.12 18.17
CA ALA A 65 23.88 -16.36 18.56
C ALA A 65 24.13 -17.42 17.47
N LEU A 66 25.23 -18.18 17.60
CA LEU A 66 25.65 -19.17 16.60
C LEU A 66 24.68 -20.34 16.47
N ASN A 67 23.97 -20.70 17.54
CA ASN A 67 22.96 -21.77 17.53
C ASN A 67 21.79 -21.53 16.60
N ILE A 68 21.48 -20.26 16.30
CA ILE A 68 20.43 -19.86 15.36
C ILE A 68 21.00 -19.12 14.14
N ALA A 69 22.32 -19.13 13.96
CA ALA A 69 23.05 -18.45 12.90
C ALA A 69 22.62 -16.97 12.74
N ALA A 70 22.57 -16.23 13.82
CA ALA A 70 22.10 -14.85 13.86
C ALA A 70 22.97 -13.95 14.73
N ALA A 71 22.89 -12.64 14.46
CA ALA A 71 23.36 -11.58 15.33
C ALA A 71 22.18 -10.68 15.75
N PHE A 72 22.31 -10.08 16.91
CA PHE A 72 21.40 -9.05 17.40
C PHE A 72 22.12 -7.71 17.37
N LEU A 73 21.50 -6.76 16.69
CA LEU A 73 22.06 -5.44 16.44
C LEU A 73 21.37 -4.39 17.29
N ASP A 74 22.17 -3.45 17.77
CA ASP A 74 21.72 -2.20 18.35
C ASP A 74 21.65 -1.13 17.23
N ILE A 75 20.51 -0.47 17.10
CA ILE A 75 20.26 0.62 16.13
C ILE A 75 19.97 1.94 16.83
N GLY A 76 20.11 2.01 18.17
CA GLY A 76 19.74 3.19 18.96
C GLY A 76 18.24 3.32 19.23
N ALA A 77 17.47 2.25 19.06
CA ALA A 77 16.05 2.16 19.40
C ALA A 77 15.84 1.23 20.61
N ASP A 78 14.65 1.27 21.22
CA ASP A 78 14.33 0.43 22.40
C ASP A 78 14.23 -1.08 22.10
N THR A 79 14.55 -1.50 20.89
CA THR A 79 14.50 -2.90 20.46
C THR A 79 15.79 -3.31 19.74
N ASN A 80 16.21 -4.56 19.98
CA ASN A 80 17.27 -5.15 19.18
C ASN A 80 16.73 -5.56 17.80
N VAL A 81 17.62 -5.61 16.80
CA VAL A 81 17.28 -6.01 15.43
C VAL A 81 17.94 -7.34 15.11
N PHE A 82 17.16 -8.27 14.58
CA PHE A 82 17.65 -9.57 14.13
C PHE A 82 18.39 -9.43 12.80
N TYR A 83 19.56 -10.05 12.72
CA TYR A 83 20.42 -10.10 11.54
C TYR A 83 20.85 -11.54 11.29
N SER A 84 20.48 -12.10 10.13
CA SER A 84 20.85 -13.47 9.77
C SER A 84 22.32 -13.53 9.32
N LEU A 85 23.12 -14.44 9.87
CA LEU A 85 24.49 -14.71 9.42
C LEU A 85 24.51 -15.54 8.13
N GLN A 86 23.37 -16.11 7.72
CA GLN A 86 23.19 -16.91 6.48
C GLN A 86 22.62 -16.09 5.33
N GLN A 87 22.62 -14.77 5.42
CA GLN A 87 22.15 -13.96 4.29
C GLN A 87 23.04 -14.14 3.06
N ARG A 88 22.42 -14.02 1.88
CA ARG A 88 23.14 -14.17 0.59
C ARG A 88 23.96 -12.95 0.20
N THR A 89 23.67 -11.80 0.80
CA THR A 89 24.35 -10.54 0.52
C THR A 89 25.54 -10.33 1.46
N PRO A 90 26.64 -9.72 0.99
CA PRO A 90 27.80 -9.48 1.83
C PRO A 90 27.47 -8.49 2.96
N THR A 91 28.15 -8.66 4.10
CA THR A 91 28.12 -7.67 5.19
C THR A 91 28.93 -6.46 4.75
N VAL A 92 28.40 -5.26 4.98
CA VAL A 92 29.07 -3.99 4.72
C VAL A 92 29.45 -3.36 6.06
N TRP A 93 30.75 -3.21 6.32
CA TRP A 93 31.26 -2.60 7.54
C TRP A 93 31.34 -1.08 7.41
N CYS A 94 31.07 -0.38 8.50
CA CYS A 94 31.12 1.08 8.51
C CYS A 94 32.52 1.66 8.38
N ASP A 95 33.57 0.86 8.68
CA ASP A 95 34.98 1.26 8.49
C ASP A 95 35.48 1.13 7.04
N GLY A 96 34.61 0.68 6.11
CA GLY A 96 34.91 0.47 4.71
C GLY A 96 35.85 -0.70 4.42
N LYS A 97 36.25 -1.48 5.43
CA LYS A 97 37.11 -2.65 5.27
C LYS A 97 36.29 -3.92 5.21
N GLN A 98 36.84 -4.94 4.57
CA GLN A 98 36.22 -6.27 4.57
C GLN A 98 36.86 -7.12 5.68
N HIS A 99 36.01 -7.70 6.51
CA HIS A 99 36.45 -8.56 7.60
C HIS A 99 35.97 -10.01 7.34
N ASP A 100 36.73 -11.00 7.80
CA ASP A 100 36.46 -12.42 7.57
C ASP A 100 35.19 -12.90 8.27
N ARG A 101 34.89 -12.35 9.44
CA ARG A 101 33.72 -12.72 10.25
C ARG A 101 33.24 -11.57 11.10
N LEU A 102 31.93 -11.58 11.36
CA LEU A 102 31.28 -10.63 12.26
C LEU A 102 31.63 -10.94 13.73
N ARG A 103 31.89 -9.90 14.53
CA ARG A 103 32.21 -9.98 15.99
C ARG A 103 31.29 -9.04 16.76
N GLU A 104 31.15 -9.31 18.05
CA GLU A 104 30.47 -8.38 18.96
C GLU A 104 31.28 -7.08 19.06
N GLY A 105 30.60 -5.95 18.98
CA GLY A 105 31.20 -4.62 18.93
C GLY A 105 31.42 -4.08 17.50
N ASP A 106 31.37 -4.91 16.46
CA ASP A 106 31.50 -4.45 15.08
C ASP A 106 30.38 -3.49 14.69
N GLU A 107 30.73 -2.54 13.84
CA GLU A 107 29.77 -1.56 13.29
C GLU A 107 29.51 -1.85 11.81
N ILE A 108 28.25 -2.13 11.49
CA ILE A 108 27.84 -2.53 10.14
C ILE A 108 26.70 -1.68 9.61
N LEU A 109 26.69 -1.48 8.27
CA LEU A 109 25.63 -0.79 7.56
C LEU A 109 24.48 -1.75 7.32
N VAL A 110 23.28 -1.39 7.79
CA VAL A 110 22.10 -2.24 7.65
C VAL A 110 20.86 -1.46 7.24
N LYS A 111 19.99 -2.13 6.50
CA LYS A 111 18.65 -1.65 6.13
C LYS A 111 17.60 -2.53 6.79
N ILE A 112 16.63 -1.94 7.44
CA ILE A 112 15.53 -2.69 8.07
C ILE A 112 14.61 -3.23 6.97
N ARG A 113 14.36 -4.54 6.98
CA ARG A 113 13.48 -5.22 6.01
C ARG A 113 12.14 -5.62 6.55
N LYS A 114 12.04 -5.82 7.87
CA LYS A 114 10.78 -6.20 8.53
C LYS A 114 10.69 -5.49 9.86
N ASP A 115 9.50 -5.01 10.20
CA ASP A 115 9.17 -4.55 11.55
C ASP A 115 9.08 -5.72 12.53
N ALA A 116 9.08 -5.40 13.81
CA ALA A 116 8.72 -6.35 14.86
C ALA A 116 7.30 -6.88 14.60
N HIS A 117 7.11 -8.19 14.79
CA HIS A 117 5.81 -8.81 14.68
C HIS A 117 5.59 -9.82 15.78
N LYS A 118 4.59 -9.61 16.64
CA LYS A 118 4.33 -10.43 17.84
C LYS A 118 5.61 -10.54 18.70
N THR A 119 6.19 -11.73 18.80
CA THR A 119 7.41 -12.01 19.57
C THR A 119 8.70 -11.92 18.76
N LYS A 120 8.60 -11.62 17.42
CA LYS A 120 9.78 -11.55 16.55
C LYS A 120 10.34 -10.14 16.52
N PHE A 121 11.66 -10.04 16.64
CA PHE A 121 12.39 -8.79 16.47
C PHE A 121 12.26 -8.25 15.03
N PRO A 122 12.42 -6.92 14.83
CA PRO A 122 12.65 -6.36 13.52
C PRO A 122 13.84 -7.07 12.86
N ALA A 123 13.82 -7.20 11.55
CA ALA A 123 14.90 -7.87 10.83
C ALA A 123 15.58 -6.91 9.84
N ALA A 124 16.93 -6.98 9.84
CA ALA A 124 17.76 -6.19 8.94
C ALA A 124 18.57 -7.06 7.99
N VAL A 125 19.05 -6.40 6.93
CA VAL A 125 20.01 -6.96 5.97
C VAL A 125 21.14 -5.97 5.72
N SER A 126 22.29 -6.47 5.32
CA SER A 126 23.40 -5.70 4.76
C SER A 126 23.56 -6.06 3.26
N GLY A 127 24.36 -5.30 2.52
CA GLY A 127 24.56 -5.54 1.08
C GLY A 127 23.30 -5.27 0.25
N PHE A 128 22.55 -4.23 0.55
CA PHE A 128 21.42 -3.71 -0.21
C PHE A 128 21.90 -2.72 -1.30
N ALA A 129 21.07 -2.36 -2.26
CA ALA A 129 21.48 -1.57 -3.43
C ALA A 129 22.17 -0.25 -3.07
N GLU A 130 21.61 0.50 -2.10
CA GLU A 130 22.18 1.78 -1.65
C GLU A 130 23.42 1.61 -0.76
N ALA A 131 23.78 0.40 -0.35
CA ALA A 131 24.94 0.14 0.50
C ALA A 131 26.30 0.41 -0.19
N SER A 132 26.29 0.58 -1.53
CA SER A 132 27.46 0.96 -2.33
C SER A 132 27.53 2.46 -2.61
N ASP A 133 26.60 3.25 -2.08
CA ASP A 133 26.58 4.70 -2.25
C ASP A 133 27.76 5.32 -1.47
N PRO A 134 28.72 6.01 -2.16
CA PRO A 134 29.90 6.57 -1.51
C PRO A 134 29.57 7.58 -0.42
N GLU A 135 28.54 8.41 -0.59
CA GLU A 135 28.13 9.42 0.38
C GLU A 135 27.59 8.76 1.66
N LEU A 136 26.82 7.67 1.48
CA LEU A 136 26.30 6.89 2.60
C LEU A 136 27.40 6.18 3.38
N LEU A 137 28.38 5.60 2.68
CA LEU A 137 29.55 4.93 3.29
C LEU A 137 30.45 5.94 4.02
N GLU A 138 30.71 7.08 3.42
CA GLU A 138 31.46 8.17 4.05
C GLU A 138 30.76 8.62 5.34
N THR A 139 29.44 8.87 5.26
CA THR A 139 28.65 9.24 6.44
C THR A 139 28.71 8.16 7.51
N ALA A 140 28.64 6.88 7.15
CA ALA A 140 28.70 5.76 8.07
C ALA A 140 30.07 5.67 8.78
N SER A 141 31.16 5.93 8.05
CA SER A 141 32.52 5.89 8.60
C SER A 141 32.83 6.99 9.60
N HIS A 142 32.18 8.15 9.46
CA HIS A 142 32.38 9.31 10.34
C HIS A 142 31.41 9.34 11.55
N ARG A 143 30.38 8.53 11.56
CA ARG A 143 29.39 8.50 12.63
C ARG A 143 29.49 7.22 13.44
N LYS A 144 29.63 7.37 14.74
CA LYS A 144 29.70 6.23 15.68
C LYS A 144 28.33 5.56 15.78
N ALA A 145 28.28 4.24 15.54
CA ALA A 145 27.08 3.44 15.76
C ALA A 145 26.70 3.32 17.27
N PRO A 146 25.40 3.19 17.60
CA PRO A 146 24.26 3.10 16.70
C PRO A 146 23.75 4.47 16.26
N VAL A 147 23.46 4.65 14.97
CA VAL A 147 22.90 5.91 14.45
C VAL A 147 22.06 5.69 13.19
N LEU A 148 20.94 6.42 13.07
CA LEU A 148 20.16 6.50 11.84
C LEU A 148 20.91 7.34 10.81
N LEU A 149 21.19 6.75 9.64
CA LEU A 149 21.86 7.42 8.52
C LEU A 149 20.87 7.97 7.50
N LYS A 150 19.87 7.17 7.16
CA LYS A 150 18.85 7.56 6.16
C LYS A 150 17.48 7.03 6.57
N ARG A 151 16.48 7.93 6.58
CA ARG A 151 15.08 7.52 6.75
C ARG A 151 14.57 6.87 5.48
N ALA A 152 13.64 5.92 5.65
CA ALA A 152 12.91 5.35 4.53
C ALA A 152 12.13 6.45 3.77
N GLU A 153 11.97 6.24 2.48
CA GLU A 153 11.04 7.05 1.70
C GLU A 153 9.61 6.81 2.25
N PRO A 154 8.85 7.89 2.56
CA PRO A 154 7.47 7.73 2.96
C PRO A 154 6.65 7.00 1.91
N TYR A 155 5.70 6.17 2.32
CA TYR A 155 4.94 5.35 1.37
C TYR A 155 4.11 6.19 0.40
N TRP A 156 3.58 7.35 0.84
CA TRP A 156 2.89 8.28 -0.06
C TRP A 156 3.82 8.82 -1.16
N SER A 157 5.11 9.02 -0.86
CA SER A 157 6.11 9.44 -1.85
C SER A 157 6.41 8.31 -2.82
N PHE A 158 6.59 7.09 -2.31
CA PHE A 158 6.71 5.89 -3.14
C PHE A 158 5.52 5.73 -4.09
N LEU A 159 4.28 5.88 -3.59
CA LEU A 159 3.08 5.83 -4.43
C LEU A 159 3.13 6.89 -5.54
N ALA A 160 3.46 8.13 -5.22
CA ALA A 160 3.50 9.22 -6.18
C ALA A 160 4.59 9.05 -7.27
N ASN A 161 5.71 8.40 -6.93
CA ASN A 161 6.89 8.33 -7.80
C ASN A 161 7.01 7.01 -8.58
N HIS A 162 6.56 5.88 -8.03
CA HIS A 162 6.91 4.55 -8.55
C HIS A 162 5.75 3.75 -9.11
N LEU A 163 4.49 4.08 -8.78
CA LEU A 163 3.38 3.34 -9.36
C LEU A 163 3.20 3.66 -10.84
N SER A 164 3.05 2.61 -11.65
CA SER A 164 2.58 2.75 -13.02
C SER A 164 1.05 2.84 -13.00
N TRP A 165 0.54 3.95 -13.49
CA TRP A 165 -0.89 4.25 -13.47
C TRP A 165 -1.39 4.38 -14.89
N GLU A 166 -2.07 3.36 -15.37
CA GLU A 166 -2.79 3.46 -16.65
C GLU A 166 -4.03 4.35 -16.45
N GLY A 167 -4.22 5.34 -17.31
CA GLY A 167 -5.40 6.22 -17.30
C GLY A 167 -5.27 7.53 -16.52
N GLY A 168 -4.10 7.84 -15.96
CA GLY A 168 -3.81 9.13 -15.28
C GLY A 168 -4.49 9.29 -13.93
N TYR A 169 -3.78 9.90 -13.00
CA TYR A 169 -4.26 10.21 -11.66
C TYR A 169 -3.98 11.68 -11.33
N GLU A 170 -4.85 12.27 -10.54
CA GLU A 170 -4.59 13.53 -9.87
C GLU A 170 -4.16 13.26 -8.42
N ILE A 171 -3.11 13.94 -7.97
CA ILE A 171 -2.68 13.89 -6.57
C ILE A 171 -3.31 15.07 -5.83
N LEU A 172 -3.99 14.81 -4.72
CA LEU A 172 -4.52 15.83 -3.83
C LEU A 172 -3.90 15.71 -2.44
N THR A 173 -3.53 16.85 -1.85
CA THR A 173 -3.03 16.88 -0.48
C THR A 173 -3.43 18.17 0.23
N ASP A 174 -3.72 18.06 1.53
CA ASP A 174 -3.90 19.19 2.46
C ASP A 174 -2.64 19.47 3.30
N LEU A 175 -1.53 18.74 3.04
CA LEU A 175 -0.29 18.83 3.78
C LEU A 175 0.74 19.67 3.03
N PRO A 176 1.12 20.88 3.52
CA PRO A 176 2.12 21.74 2.87
C PRO A 176 3.43 21.02 2.58
N ARG A 177 3.96 20.26 3.55
CA ARG A 177 5.20 19.49 3.41
C ARG A 177 5.16 18.43 2.30
N VAL A 178 3.99 17.81 2.07
CA VAL A 178 3.79 16.81 1.02
C VAL A 178 3.76 17.49 -0.34
N PHE A 179 3.02 18.60 -0.46
CA PHE A 179 2.95 19.38 -1.69
C PHE A 179 4.33 19.87 -2.12
N GLU A 180 5.08 20.46 -1.19
CA GLU A 180 6.44 20.94 -1.44
C GLU A 180 7.40 19.80 -1.85
N ALA A 181 7.36 18.67 -1.14
CA ALA A 181 8.18 17.51 -1.47
C ALA A 181 7.89 16.96 -2.87
N LEU A 182 6.61 16.88 -3.27
CA LEU A 182 6.20 16.37 -4.57
C LEU A 182 6.49 17.32 -5.72
N THR A 183 6.33 18.63 -5.53
CA THR A 183 6.37 19.62 -6.62
C THR A 183 7.63 20.48 -6.65
N GLY A 184 8.35 20.58 -5.52
CA GLY A 184 9.44 21.53 -5.33
C GLY A 184 8.98 22.98 -5.19
N LYS A 185 7.67 23.21 -4.97
CA LYS A 185 7.06 24.54 -4.86
C LYS A 185 6.37 24.69 -3.51
N GLN A 186 6.34 25.91 -3.00
CA GLN A 186 5.52 26.23 -1.84
C GLN A 186 4.02 26.09 -2.19
N PRO A 187 3.18 25.64 -1.26
CA PRO A 187 1.74 25.64 -1.46
C PRO A 187 1.22 27.07 -1.65
N PRO A 188 0.14 27.27 -2.41
CA PRO A 188 -0.50 28.57 -2.53
C PRO A 188 -0.94 29.11 -1.17
N GLU A 189 -0.77 30.41 -0.92
CA GLU A 189 -1.21 31.05 0.31
C GLU A 189 -2.72 30.82 0.56
N GLU A 190 -3.08 30.58 1.83
CA GLU A 190 -4.48 30.45 2.25
C GLU A 190 -5.25 31.73 1.89
N GLY A 191 -6.33 31.57 1.14
CA GLY A 191 -7.25 32.65 0.77
C GLY A 191 -6.97 33.36 -0.56
N ALA A 192 -5.81 33.21 -1.19
CA ALA A 192 -5.52 33.83 -2.49
C ALA A 192 -6.45 33.37 -3.62
N TRP A 193 -7.16 32.27 -3.41
CA TRP A 193 -8.03 31.64 -4.41
C TRP A 193 -9.53 31.76 -4.15
N ARG A 194 -9.93 32.29 -2.99
CA ARG A 194 -11.36 32.36 -2.61
C ARG A 194 -12.10 33.61 -3.07
N LYS A 195 -11.40 34.72 -3.24
CA LYS A 195 -12.11 36.01 -3.38
C LYS A 195 -12.56 36.36 -4.79
N ASP A 196 -11.91 35.87 -5.84
CA ASP A 196 -12.08 36.45 -7.18
C ASP A 196 -12.49 35.49 -8.30
N LEU A 197 -12.82 34.23 -8.06
CA LEU A 197 -13.19 33.30 -9.13
C LEU A 197 -14.66 32.83 -9.02
N PRO A 198 -15.44 32.92 -10.12
CA PRO A 198 -16.75 32.29 -10.24
C PRO A 198 -16.67 30.79 -9.94
N ALA A 199 -17.74 30.23 -9.35
CA ALA A 199 -17.76 28.81 -8.88
C ALA A 199 -17.39 27.78 -9.96
N HIS A 200 -17.66 28.05 -11.25
CA HIS A 200 -17.33 27.19 -12.37
C HIS A 200 -15.82 27.20 -12.71
N LEU A 201 -15.11 28.30 -12.44
CA LEU A 201 -13.66 28.44 -12.68
C LEU A 201 -12.82 27.92 -11.49
N ARG A 202 -13.43 27.63 -10.35
CA ARG A 202 -12.73 27.04 -9.18
C ARG A 202 -12.25 25.61 -9.44
N LYS A 203 -12.76 24.95 -10.49
CA LYS A 203 -12.38 23.60 -10.90
C LYS A 203 -11.09 23.54 -11.74
N GLU A 204 -10.65 24.66 -12.31
CA GLU A 204 -9.62 24.69 -13.38
C GLU A 204 -8.30 25.36 -12.99
N ARG A 205 -7.87 25.24 -11.75
CA ARG A 205 -6.53 25.74 -11.42
C ARG A 205 -5.46 24.86 -12.04
N PRO A 206 -4.39 25.46 -12.62
CA PRO A 206 -3.23 24.70 -13.06
C PRO A 206 -2.68 23.99 -11.83
N ALA A 207 -2.87 22.68 -11.78
CA ALA A 207 -2.22 21.83 -10.80
C ALA A 207 -0.69 21.98 -11.01
N ALA A 208 0.06 22.13 -9.94
CA ALA A 208 1.50 21.92 -10.03
C ALA A 208 1.69 20.47 -10.50
N ARG A 209 2.85 20.17 -11.11
CA ARG A 209 3.17 18.80 -11.46
C ARG A 209 4.20 18.26 -10.47
N THR A 210 4.21 16.95 -10.28
CA THR A 210 5.31 16.24 -9.59
C THR A 210 6.65 16.64 -10.21
N ARG A 211 7.73 16.57 -9.44
CA ARG A 211 9.09 16.95 -9.91
C ARG A 211 9.51 16.24 -11.20
N ASN A 212 9.06 15.00 -11.40
CA ASN A 212 9.26 14.24 -12.64
C ASN A 212 8.24 14.58 -13.76
N GLY A 213 7.38 15.57 -13.56
CA GLY A 213 6.37 16.02 -14.52
C GLY A 213 5.19 15.06 -14.76
N ARG A 214 5.17 13.92 -14.05
CA ARG A 214 4.28 12.79 -14.37
C ARG A 214 2.82 13.05 -14.03
N PHE A 215 2.54 13.56 -12.83
CA PHE A 215 1.17 13.72 -12.33
C PHE A 215 0.86 15.16 -11.94
N PRO A 216 -0.39 15.63 -12.17
CA PRO A 216 -0.86 16.87 -11.60
C PRO A 216 -1.00 16.73 -10.08
N VAL A 217 -0.54 17.74 -9.34
CA VAL A 217 -0.63 17.83 -7.88
C VAL A 217 -1.42 19.05 -7.51
N ARG A 218 -2.49 18.90 -6.74
CA ARG A 218 -3.33 19.98 -6.26
C ARG A 218 -3.24 20.08 -4.74
N PHE A 219 -2.96 21.29 -4.26
CA PHE A 219 -3.05 21.60 -2.84
C PHE A 219 -4.50 21.96 -2.48
N TYR A 220 -5.01 21.33 -1.43
CA TYR A 220 -6.35 21.57 -0.91
C TYR A 220 -6.28 22.29 0.43
N ALA A 221 -6.87 23.48 0.51
CA ALA A 221 -6.87 24.31 1.71
C ALA A 221 -8.28 24.89 1.95
N ASP A 222 -9.21 24.05 2.37
CA ASP A 222 -10.54 24.52 2.81
C ASP A 222 -10.64 24.39 4.33
N PRO A 223 -10.71 25.53 5.09
CA PRO A 223 -10.80 25.51 6.55
C PRO A 223 -12.13 24.99 7.07
N VAL A 224 -13.20 25.02 6.24
CA VAL A 224 -14.55 24.58 6.63
C VAL A 224 -14.76 23.11 6.35
N LEU A 225 -14.27 22.61 5.23
CA LEU A 225 -14.44 21.21 4.83
C LEU A 225 -13.07 20.57 4.65
N PRO A 226 -12.52 19.88 5.66
CA PRO A 226 -11.24 19.18 5.56
C PRO A 226 -11.23 18.14 4.43
N LEU A 227 -10.07 17.90 3.81
CA LEU A 227 -9.91 16.94 2.70
C LEU A 227 -10.39 15.53 3.08
N LYS A 228 -10.10 15.08 4.31
CA LYS A 228 -10.57 13.80 4.84
C LYS A 228 -12.10 13.67 4.88
N SER A 229 -12.81 14.77 5.15
CA SER A 229 -14.27 14.80 5.19
C SER A 229 -14.86 14.87 3.78
N LEU A 230 -14.27 15.68 2.90
CA LEU A 230 -14.66 15.78 1.49
C LEU A 230 -14.67 14.41 0.80
N TYR A 231 -13.70 13.56 1.11
CA TYR A 231 -13.58 12.21 0.51
C TYR A 231 -14.03 11.09 1.45
N SER A 232 -14.70 11.42 2.56
CA SER A 232 -15.22 10.45 3.53
C SER A 232 -14.16 9.41 3.96
N LEU A 233 -12.90 9.85 4.16
CA LEU A 233 -11.79 8.95 4.45
C LEU A 233 -11.96 8.22 5.78
N GLU A 234 -12.59 8.84 6.77
CA GLU A 234 -12.90 8.20 8.06
C GLU A 234 -13.86 7.01 7.87
N THR A 235 -14.90 7.19 7.04
CA THR A 235 -15.84 6.12 6.68
C THR A 235 -15.14 5.02 5.89
N ALA A 236 -14.26 5.38 4.95
CA ALA A 236 -13.48 4.41 4.16
C ALA A 236 -12.59 3.55 5.06
N VAL A 237 -11.90 4.17 6.04
CA VAL A 237 -11.06 3.48 7.02
C VAL A 237 -11.91 2.58 7.94
N SER A 238 -13.04 3.08 8.46
CA SER A 238 -13.94 2.29 9.30
C SER A 238 -14.43 1.05 8.54
N SER A 239 -14.98 1.24 7.34
CA SER A 239 -15.47 0.13 6.49
C SER A 239 -14.37 -0.85 6.12
N ALA A 240 -13.12 -0.36 5.92
CA ALA A 240 -11.97 -1.23 5.63
C ALA A 240 -11.46 -2.01 6.85
N THR A 241 -11.93 -1.71 8.05
CA THR A 241 -11.61 -2.45 9.28
C THR A 241 -12.77 -3.29 9.80
N ASP A 242 -13.95 -3.16 9.20
CA ASP A 242 -15.12 -3.95 9.59
C ASP A 242 -14.99 -5.40 9.09
N ARG A 243 -15.42 -6.33 9.92
CA ARG A 243 -15.44 -7.76 9.57
C ARG A 243 -16.41 -8.08 8.44
N ARG A 244 -17.56 -7.37 8.36
CA ARG A 244 -18.61 -7.57 7.36
C ARG A 244 -18.56 -6.48 6.30
N VAL A 245 -18.65 -6.89 5.03
CA VAL A 245 -18.70 -6.00 3.86
C VAL A 245 -19.96 -6.29 3.06
N TRP A 246 -20.82 -5.29 2.93
CA TRP A 246 -22.07 -5.42 2.19
C TRP A 246 -21.87 -5.32 0.69
N LEU A 247 -22.58 -6.15 -0.06
CA LEU A 247 -22.63 -6.13 -1.52
C LEU A 247 -23.87 -5.36 -2.00
N LYS A 248 -23.83 -4.88 -3.25
CA LYS A 248 -24.95 -4.16 -3.87
C LYS A 248 -26.19 -5.04 -4.03
N SER A 249 -26.01 -6.34 -4.15
CA SER A 249 -27.10 -7.32 -4.23
C SER A 249 -27.85 -7.48 -2.90
N GLY A 250 -27.31 -7.00 -1.78
CA GLY A 250 -27.82 -7.27 -0.44
C GLY A 250 -27.14 -8.48 0.23
N GLY A 251 -26.26 -9.17 -0.49
CA GLY A 251 -25.32 -10.13 0.08
C GLY A 251 -24.20 -9.45 0.88
N TYR A 252 -23.32 -10.23 1.46
CA TYR A 252 -22.18 -9.70 2.19
C TYR A 252 -21.02 -10.69 2.26
N LEU A 253 -19.82 -10.13 2.43
CA LEU A 253 -18.61 -10.88 2.77
C LEU A 253 -18.38 -10.84 4.28
N VAL A 254 -17.88 -11.92 4.84
CA VAL A 254 -17.26 -11.95 6.16
C VAL A 254 -15.78 -12.21 6.00
N ILE A 255 -14.94 -11.26 6.43
CA ILE A 255 -13.50 -11.31 6.23
C ILE A 255 -12.83 -11.54 7.58
N ASP A 256 -12.21 -12.71 7.74
CA ASP A 256 -11.54 -13.15 8.96
C ASP A 256 -10.04 -13.40 8.71
N PRO A 257 -9.17 -12.43 8.98
CA PRO A 257 -7.74 -12.68 9.02
C PRO A 257 -7.41 -13.49 10.27
N VAL A 258 -6.89 -14.69 10.07
CA VAL A 258 -6.40 -15.56 11.16
C VAL A 258 -4.86 -15.61 11.13
N GLU A 259 -4.23 -16.37 12.03
CA GLU A 259 -2.78 -16.35 12.17
C GLU A 259 -2.01 -16.75 10.90
N ALA A 260 -2.49 -17.75 10.19
CA ALA A 260 -1.81 -18.35 9.04
C ALA A 260 -2.35 -17.87 7.69
N MET A 261 -3.60 -17.38 7.64
CA MET A 261 -4.30 -17.09 6.38
C MET A 261 -5.42 -16.06 6.60
N THR A 262 -6.07 -15.64 5.53
CA THR A 262 -7.33 -14.92 5.57
C THR A 262 -8.43 -15.80 5.01
N VAL A 263 -9.56 -15.91 5.70
CA VAL A 263 -10.75 -16.60 5.21
C VAL A 263 -11.82 -15.57 4.88
N ILE A 264 -12.49 -15.74 3.75
CA ILE A 264 -13.59 -14.89 3.29
C ILE A 264 -14.78 -15.79 3.01
N ASP A 265 -15.87 -15.56 3.70
CA ASP A 265 -17.15 -16.26 3.53
C ASP A 265 -18.15 -15.36 2.79
N VAL A 266 -18.81 -15.90 1.77
CA VAL A 266 -19.77 -15.18 0.92
C VAL A 266 -21.20 -15.59 1.27
N ASN A 267 -22.04 -14.61 1.57
CA ASN A 267 -23.42 -14.82 1.96
C ASN A 267 -24.40 -14.08 1.05
N THR A 268 -25.50 -14.72 0.62
CA THR A 268 -26.58 -14.08 -0.17
C THR A 268 -27.34 -13.00 0.58
N GLY A 269 -27.36 -13.07 1.92
CA GLY A 269 -28.20 -12.20 2.74
C GLY A 269 -29.70 -12.46 2.51
N LYS A 270 -30.51 -11.53 3.00
CA LYS A 270 -31.95 -11.49 2.68
C LYS A 270 -32.12 -10.60 1.45
N THR A 271 -32.37 -11.21 0.30
CA THR A 271 -32.54 -10.46 -0.95
C THR A 271 -34.00 -10.51 -1.39
N ASP A 272 -34.59 -9.33 -1.66
CA ASP A 272 -35.92 -9.20 -2.25
C ASP A 272 -35.86 -9.17 -3.79
N LYS A 273 -34.68 -9.52 -4.37
CA LYS A 273 -34.50 -9.50 -5.83
C LYS A 273 -35.34 -10.58 -6.51
N LYS A 274 -36.04 -10.17 -7.57
CA LYS A 274 -36.76 -11.06 -8.47
C LYS A 274 -35.74 -11.80 -9.34
N GLY A 275 -35.81 -13.13 -9.39
CA GLY A 275 -34.95 -13.98 -10.22
C GLY A 275 -34.96 -15.43 -9.71
N SER A 276 -34.42 -16.35 -10.48
CA SER A 276 -34.18 -17.71 -10.01
C SER A 276 -33.13 -17.73 -8.89
N LYS A 277 -33.14 -18.76 -8.06
CA LYS A 277 -32.11 -18.93 -7.03
C LYS A 277 -30.69 -18.91 -7.64
N ASP A 278 -30.52 -19.56 -8.78
CA ASP A 278 -29.23 -19.66 -9.46
C ASP A 278 -28.78 -18.30 -10.03
N ASP A 279 -29.70 -17.44 -10.50
CA ASP A 279 -29.38 -16.06 -10.94
C ASP A 279 -28.90 -15.20 -9.77
N ILE A 280 -29.54 -15.35 -8.61
CA ILE A 280 -29.14 -14.62 -7.39
C ILE A 280 -27.75 -15.06 -6.94
N ILE A 281 -27.44 -16.35 -6.96
CA ILE A 281 -26.12 -16.89 -6.63
C ILE A 281 -25.07 -16.32 -7.56
N ARG A 282 -25.27 -16.44 -8.89
CA ARG A 282 -24.32 -15.91 -9.89
C ARG A 282 -24.05 -14.42 -9.70
N LEU A 283 -25.09 -13.62 -9.48
CA LEU A 283 -24.95 -12.20 -9.24
C LEU A 283 -24.14 -11.92 -7.97
N THR A 284 -24.49 -12.62 -6.87
CA THR A 284 -23.83 -12.43 -5.57
C THR A 284 -22.36 -12.81 -5.63
N ASP A 285 -22.03 -13.96 -6.23
CA ASP A 285 -20.65 -14.44 -6.31
C ASP A 285 -19.78 -13.56 -7.24
N ARG A 286 -20.37 -13.04 -8.32
CA ARG A 286 -19.69 -12.06 -9.16
C ARG A 286 -19.36 -10.78 -8.39
N GLU A 287 -20.34 -10.19 -7.68
CA GLU A 287 -20.12 -9.01 -6.85
C GLU A 287 -19.12 -9.31 -5.73
N ALA A 288 -19.21 -10.50 -5.12
CA ALA A 288 -18.31 -10.97 -4.08
C ALA A 288 -16.86 -11.09 -4.57
N ALA A 289 -16.65 -11.62 -5.76
CA ALA A 289 -15.32 -11.72 -6.37
C ALA A 289 -14.69 -10.34 -6.60
N GLU A 290 -15.44 -9.41 -7.19
CA GLU A 290 -14.97 -8.04 -7.41
C GLU A 290 -14.64 -7.34 -6.09
N GLU A 291 -15.53 -7.45 -5.11
CA GLU A 291 -15.37 -6.81 -3.82
C GLU A 291 -14.27 -7.47 -2.98
N ALA A 292 -14.15 -8.80 -2.97
CA ALA A 292 -13.06 -9.49 -2.27
C ALA A 292 -11.70 -9.02 -2.80
N MET A 293 -11.49 -8.99 -4.11
CA MET A 293 -10.25 -8.51 -4.72
C MET A 293 -9.96 -7.05 -4.36
N ARG A 294 -10.98 -6.19 -4.33
CA ARG A 294 -10.86 -4.81 -3.85
C ARG A 294 -10.45 -4.76 -2.37
N GLN A 295 -11.08 -5.56 -1.52
CA GLN A 295 -10.79 -5.61 -0.08
C GLN A 295 -9.38 -6.12 0.23
N LEU A 296 -8.83 -7.07 -0.56
CA LEU A 296 -7.44 -7.50 -0.43
C LEU A 296 -6.47 -6.32 -0.61
N ARG A 297 -6.71 -5.46 -1.61
CA ARG A 297 -5.92 -4.25 -1.85
C ARG A 297 -6.18 -3.20 -0.78
N LEU A 298 -7.44 -2.90 -0.48
CA LEU A 298 -7.87 -1.84 0.42
C LEU A 298 -7.30 -2.03 1.83
N ARG A 299 -7.32 -3.26 2.34
CA ARG A 299 -6.83 -3.64 3.68
C ARG A 299 -5.37 -4.07 3.70
N ASN A 300 -4.73 -4.18 2.53
CA ASN A 300 -3.41 -4.80 2.34
C ASN A 300 -3.31 -6.19 2.96
N LEU A 301 -4.35 -7.04 2.78
CA LEU A 301 -4.32 -8.44 3.17
C LEU A 301 -3.36 -9.21 2.26
N SER A 302 -2.63 -10.18 2.82
CA SER A 302 -1.57 -10.90 2.08
C SER A 302 -1.30 -12.28 2.69
N GLY A 303 -0.58 -13.11 1.97
CA GLY A 303 -0.35 -14.52 2.31
C GLY A 303 -1.39 -15.41 1.65
N ILE A 304 -1.77 -16.48 2.31
CA ILE A 304 -2.81 -17.42 1.85
C ILE A 304 -4.18 -16.82 2.15
N ILE A 305 -5.04 -16.82 1.14
CA ILE A 305 -6.43 -16.35 1.25
C ILE A 305 -7.33 -17.43 0.69
N LEU A 306 -8.34 -17.82 1.45
CA LEU A 306 -9.37 -18.77 1.03
C LEU A 306 -10.70 -18.04 0.94
N ILE A 307 -11.41 -18.20 -0.17
CA ILE A 307 -12.74 -17.63 -0.35
C ILE A 307 -13.73 -18.76 -0.53
N ASP A 308 -14.74 -18.79 0.35
CA ASP A 308 -15.89 -19.71 0.30
C ASP A 308 -17.02 -19.00 -0.46
N PHE A 309 -17.14 -19.29 -1.76
CA PHE A 309 -18.21 -18.80 -2.61
C PHE A 309 -19.47 -19.67 -2.46
N ILE A 310 -20.61 -19.11 -2.83
CA ILE A 310 -21.84 -19.86 -2.80
C ILE A 310 -21.80 -20.95 -3.88
N ASP A 311 -22.27 -22.15 -3.54
CA ASP A 311 -22.24 -23.28 -4.47
C ASP A 311 -22.99 -23.01 -5.78
N MET A 312 -22.24 -22.97 -6.87
CA MET A 312 -22.76 -22.88 -8.24
C MET A 312 -22.88 -24.28 -8.84
N LYS A 313 -24.05 -24.59 -9.42
CA LYS A 313 -24.33 -25.90 -10.02
C LYS A 313 -23.59 -26.09 -11.34
N GLU A 314 -23.56 -25.03 -12.15
CA GLU A 314 -23.03 -25.08 -13.51
C GLU A 314 -21.52 -24.86 -13.54
N GLU A 315 -20.79 -25.73 -14.24
CA GLU A 315 -19.35 -25.59 -14.42
C GLU A 315 -18.98 -24.28 -15.13
N ALA A 316 -19.78 -23.89 -16.12
CA ALA A 316 -19.56 -22.65 -16.87
C ALA A 316 -19.58 -21.38 -15.97
N ASP A 317 -20.41 -21.39 -14.91
CA ASP A 317 -20.49 -20.29 -13.94
C ASP A 317 -19.22 -20.25 -13.07
N ARG A 318 -18.73 -21.42 -12.61
CA ARG A 318 -17.47 -21.54 -11.87
C ARG A 318 -16.27 -21.06 -12.70
N GLU A 319 -16.20 -21.48 -13.96
CA GLU A 319 -15.15 -21.00 -14.88
C GLU A 319 -15.22 -19.49 -15.12
N ALA A 320 -16.43 -18.93 -15.24
CA ALA A 320 -16.63 -17.49 -15.41
C ALA A 320 -16.14 -16.73 -14.17
N LEU A 321 -16.44 -17.22 -12.96
CA LEU A 321 -15.95 -16.68 -11.70
C LEU A 321 -14.42 -16.69 -11.64
N MET A 322 -13.79 -17.81 -11.98
CA MET A 322 -12.34 -17.95 -11.98
C MET A 322 -11.65 -17.05 -13.02
N ARG A 323 -12.26 -16.87 -14.20
CA ARG A 323 -11.77 -15.88 -15.18
C ARG A 323 -11.80 -14.47 -14.64
N LEU A 324 -12.90 -14.07 -13.99
CA LEU A 324 -13.05 -12.75 -13.38
C LEU A 324 -11.99 -12.53 -12.30
N LEU A 325 -11.79 -13.47 -11.39
CA LEU A 325 -10.77 -13.37 -10.33
C LEU A 325 -9.35 -13.22 -10.92
N ARG A 326 -9.00 -14.02 -11.94
CA ARG A 326 -7.70 -13.93 -12.62
C ARG A 326 -7.51 -12.59 -13.34
N GLU A 327 -8.56 -12.05 -13.94
CA GLU A 327 -8.52 -10.73 -14.56
C GLU A 327 -8.27 -9.62 -13.52
N ARG A 328 -8.98 -9.65 -12.40
CA ARG A 328 -8.77 -8.68 -11.30
C ARG A 328 -7.40 -8.82 -10.65
N ALA A 329 -6.88 -10.04 -10.54
CA ALA A 329 -5.57 -10.31 -9.96
C ALA A 329 -4.41 -9.69 -10.77
N LYS A 330 -4.53 -9.62 -12.11
CA LYS A 330 -3.51 -9.00 -12.99
C LYS A 330 -3.25 -7.53 -12.64
N ASN A 331 -4.27 -6.83 -12.15
CA ASN A 331 -4.20 -5.40 -11.84
C ASN A 331 -3.77 -5.12 -10.39
N ASP A 332 -3.41 -6.14 -9.61
CA ASP A 332 -2.91 -5.95 -8.25
C ASP A 332 -1.40 -5.68 -8.22
N PRO A 333 -0.95 -4.48 -7.80
CA PRO A 333 0.47 -4.11 -7.80
C PRO A 333 1.32 -4.95 -6.84
N ASN A 334 0.71 -5.65 -5.89
CA ASN A 334 1.43 -6.53 -4.98
C ASN A 334 1.67 -7.94 -5.55
N GLY A 335 1.03 -8.27 -6.65
CA GLY A 335 1.08 -9.59 -7.25
C GLY A 335 0.21 -10.58 -6.49
N THR A 336 -0.99 -10.79 -7.04
CA THR A 336 -1.98 -11.76 -6.58
C THR A 336 -2.05 -12.89 -7.60
N GLU A 337 -2.03 -14.12 -7.12
CA GLU A 337 -2.16 -15.33 -7.91
C GLU A 337 -3.41 -16.10 -7.47
N ILE A 338 -4.28 -16.39 -8.42
CA ILE A 338 -5.43 -17.27 -8.22
C ILE A 338 -4.95 -18.69 -8.53
N VAL A 339 -4.79 -19.49 -7.49
CA VAL A 339 -4.17 -20.83 -7.58
C VAL A 339 -5.15 -21.80 -8.18
N ASP A 340 -6.19 -22.18 -7.46
CA ASP A 340 -7.16 -23.19 -7.90
C ASP A 340 -8.44 -23.14 -7.05
N ILE A 341 -9.37 -24.06 -7.34
CA ILE A 341 -10.52 -24.39 -6.48
C ILE A 341 -10.26 -25.75 -5.82
N THR A 342 -10.36 -25.79 -4.50
CA THR A 342 -10.19 -27.03 -3.74
C THR A 342 -11.35 -28.00 -3.97
N LYS A 343 -11.18 -29.26 -3.54
CA LYS A 343 -12.27 -30.25 -3.51
C LYS A 343 -13.45 -29.86 -2.62
N LEU A 344 -13.26 -28.90 -1.71
CA LEU A 344 -14.29 -28.33 -0.84
C LEU A 344 -14.92 -27.07 -1.46
N ASN A 345 -14.68 -26.80 -2.73
CA ASN A 345 -15.17 -25.61 -3.46
C ASN A 345 -14.64 -24.27 -2.95
N LEU A 346 -13.50 -24.26 -2.23
CA LEU A 346 -12.85 -23.06 -1.77
C LEU A 346 -11.89 -22.53 -2.85
N VAL A 347 -11.95 -21.24 -3.16
CA VAL A 347 -10.97 -20.60 -4.06
C VAL A 347 -9.71 -20.25 -3.28
N GLU A 348 -8.58 -20.75 -3.75
CA GLU A 348 -7.25 -20.51 -3.20
C GLU A 348 -6.56 -19.32 -3.88
N ILE A 349 -6.13 -18.36 -3.07
CA ILE A 349 -5.43 -17.16 -3.54
C ILE A 349 -4.13 -16.99 -2.74
N VAL A 350 -3.06 -16.61 -3.42
CA VAL A 350 -1.81 -16.19 -2.79
C VAL A 350 -1.52 -14.75 -3.19
N ARG A 351 -1.36 -13.88 -2.20
CA ARG A 351 -0.99 -12.47 -2.40
C ARG A 351 0.33 -12.15 -1.71
N ARG A 352 1.27 -11.57 -2.44
CA ARG A 352 2.60 -11.24 -1.90
C ARG A 352 2.50 -10.22 -0.77
N LYS A 353 3.23 -10.48 0.34
CA LYS A 353 3.27 -9.55 1.47
C LYS A 353 4.18 -8.36 1.16
N LYS A 354 3.57 -7.19 1.08
CA LYS A 354 4.28 -5.90 0.97
C LYS A 354 3.80 -4.97 2.10
N GLY A 355 4.51 -5.02 3.22
CA GLY A 355 4.21 -4.18 4.38
C GLY A 355 3.15 -4.76 5.34
N ARG A 356 2.65 -3.89 6.20
CA ARG A 356 1.65 -4.19 7.26
C ARG A 356 0.24 -4.05 6.71
N THR A 357 -0.70 -4.80 7.26
CA THR A 357 -2.12 -4.60 6.95
C THR A 357 -2.59 -3.23 7.46
N LEU A 358 -3.68 -2.70 6.90
CA LEU A 358 -4.25 -1.42 7.36
C LEU A 358 -4.57 -1.45 8.87
N ALA A 359 -5.14 -2.55 9.36
CA ALA A 359 -5.43 -2.71 10.78
C ALA A 359 -4.18 -2.64 11.66
N GLU A 360 -3.07 -3.29 11.24
CA GLU A 360 -1.78 -3.20 11.92
C GLU A 360 -1.17 -1.79 11.87
N GLN A 361 -1.36 -1.05 10.78
CA GLN A 361 -0.89 0.33 10.63
C GLN A 361 -1.63 1.29 11.57
N LEU A 362 -2.93 1.07 11.76
CA LEU A 362 -3.79 1.87 12.64
C LEU A 362 -3.63 1.53 14.13
N GLY A 363 -2.77 0.55 14.47
CA GLY A 363 -2.60 0.09 15.85
C GLY A 363 -3.81 -0.69 16.39
N SER A 364 -4.75 -1.06 15.53
CA SER A 364 -5.91 -1.86 15.90
C SER A 364 -5.46 -3.28 16.21
N ARG A 365 -5.28 -3.60 17.48
CA ARG A 365 -4.99 -4.97 17.99
C ARG A 365 -6.23 -5.88 17.96
N LYS A 366 -7.28 -5.53 17.23
CA LYS A 366 -8.48 -6.36 17.17
C LYS A 366 -8.53 -7.07 15.82
N LEU A 367 -8.07 -8.27 15.86
CA LEU A 367 -8.71 -9.44 15.24
C LEU A 367 -8.42 -10.63 16.11
#